data_b9a37ef03c52e9154b63b0e262c93010
#
_entry.id   b9a37ef03c52e9154b63b0e262c93010
#
_cell.length_a   1.000
_cell.length_b   1.000
_cell.length_c   1.000
_cell.angle_alpha   90.00
_cell.angle_beta   90.00
_cell.angle_gamma   90.00
#
_symmetry.space_group_name_H-M   'P 1'
#
loop_
_entity.id
_entity.type
_entity.pdbx_description
1 polymer ?
#
loop_
_entity_poly.entity_id
_entity_poly.type
_entity_poly.pdbx_seq_one_letter_code
_entity_poly.pdbx_strand_id
1 'polypeptide(L)'
;MAAYVPPLPRTLAQRAGDAAEDDVAARLSARGWRLLGRRVRAGRSELDLVAVDPGPPRILVIVEVRWRRRRDFGLPEETVDHRKLAHLRAGVGRLLEAGRLPDGTVLPDLPIRLDLVVLEPPSPPGGPAQVRHHRGIG
;
A
#
# COMPACT_ATOMS: atom_id res chain seq x y z
N MET A 1 -33.34 14.02 11.66
CA MET A 1 -32.18 13.98 10.76
C MET A 1 -30.90 14.10 11.56
N ALA A 2 -29.93 13.24 11.28
CA ALA A 2 -28.61 13.38 11.89
C ALA A 2 -27.92 14.63 11.35
N ALA A 3 -27.28 15.41 12.24
CA ALA A 3 -26.49 16.56 11.82
C ALA A 3 -25.24 16.07 11.07
N TYR A 4 -24.84 16.83 10.06
CA TYR A 4 -23.57 16.56 9.35
C TYR A 4 -22.40 16.75 10.31
N VAL A 5 -21.58 15.73 10.44
CA VAL A 5 -20.34 15.78 11.22
C VAL A 5 -19.18 15.71 10.22
N PRO A 6 -18.41 16.79 10.06
CA PRO A 6 -17.28 16.75 9.16
C PRO A 6 -16.22 15.76 9.69
N PRO A 7 -15.46 15.09 8.80
CA PRO A 7 -14.37 14.23 9.22
C PRO A 7 -13.30 15.03 9.97
N LEU A 8 -12.62 14.38 10.91
CA LEU A 8 -11.51 14.99 11.63
C LEU A 8 -10.38 15.33 10.64
N PRO A 9 -9.68 16.46 10.86
CA PRO A 9 -8.52 16.79 10.03
C PRO A 9 -7.46 15.70 10.09
N ARG A 10 -6.78 15.47 8.97
CA ARG A 10 -5.66 14.53 8.93
C ARG A 10 -4.50 15.05 9.75
N THR A 11 -3.85 14.19 10.53
CA THR A 11 -2.62 14.55 11.24
C THR A 11 -1.45 14.73 10.27
N LEU A 12 -0.34 15.33 10.73
CA LEU A 12 0.87 15.44 9.93
C LEU A 12 1.41 14.06 9.52
N ALA A 13 1.37 13.09 10.43
CA ALA A 13 1.80 11.72 10.14
C ALA A 13 0.91 11.06 9.08
N GLN A 14 -0.41 11.25 9.18
CA GLN A 14 -1.34 10.73 8.17
C GLN A 14 -1.13 11.37 6.81
N ARG A 15 -0.88 12.69 6.76
CA ARG A 15 -0.59 13.38 5.50
C ARG A 15 0.71 12.90 4.87
N ALA A 16 1.74 12.65 5.67
CA ALA A 16 3.00 12.08 5.18
C ALA A 16 2.80 10.68 4.61
N GLY A 17 2.00 9.84 5.28
CA GLY A 17 1.62 8.52 4.79
C GLY A 17 0.83 8.60 3.49
N ASP A 18 -0.14 9.50 3.40
CA ASP A 18 -0.94 9.72 2.19
C ASP A 18 -0.06 10.17 1.02
N ALA A 19 0.88 11.09 1.27
CA ALA A 19 1.82 11.55 0.26
C ALA A 19 2.75 10.43 -0.22
N ALA A 20 3.17 9.55 0.69
CA ALA A 20 3.98 8.38 0.34
C ALA A 20 3.20 7.42 -0.56
N GLU A 21 1.95 7.13 -0.23
CA GLU A 21 1.08 6.30 -1.07
C GLU A 21 0.86 6.92 -2.44
N ASP A 22 0.66 8.24 -2.53
CA ASP A 22 0.52 8.96 -3.79
C ASP A 22 1.77 8.81 -4.65
N ASP A 23 2.94 8.97 -4.05
CA ASP A 23 4.24 8.84 -4.74
C ASP A 23 4.42 7.41 -5.27
N VAL A 24 4.18 6.40 -4.44
CA VAL A 24 4.30 4.99 -4.86
C VAL A 24 3.32 4.69 -5.98
N ALA A 25 2.07 5.13 -5.85
CA ALA A 25 1.05 4.92 -6.88
C ALA A 25 1.49 5.53 -8.23
N ALA A 26 2.03 6.74 -8.22
CA ALA A 26 2.52 7.41 -9.43
C ALA A 26 3.70 6.64 -10.06
N ARG A 27 4.63 6.16 -9.24
CA ARG A 27 5.80 5.40 -9.72
C ARG A 27 5.39 4.06 -10.35
N LEU A 28 4.46 3.35 -9.72
CA LEU A 28 3.95 2.09 -10.26
C LEU A 28 3.19 2.31 -11.56
N SER A 29 2.34 3.33 -11.62
CA SER A 29 1.60 3.68 -12.84
C SER A 29 2.55 4.02 -13.98
N ALA A 30 3.63 4.77 -13.71
CA ALA A 30 4.64 5.10 -14.70
C ALA A 30 5.36 3.87 -15.25
N ARG A 31 5.39 2.77 -14.51
CA ARG A 31 5.96 1.48 -14.93
C ARG A 31 4.94 0.55 -15.57
N GLY A 32 3.74 1.02 -15.83
CA GLY A 32 2.70 0.24 -16.47
C GLY A 32 1.83 -0.60 -15.53
N TRP A 33 1.98 -0.46 -14.23
CA TRP A 33 1.09 -1.12 -13.28
C TRP A 33 -0.30 -0.48 -13.35
N ARG A 34 -1.31 -1.31 -13.24
CA ARG A 34 -2.70 -0.84 -13.21
C ARG A 34 -3.16 -0.77 -11.77
N LEU A 35 -3.48 0.43 -11.28
CA LEU A 35 -4.02 0.59 -9.94
C LEU A 35 -5.50 0.23 -9.94
N LEU A 36 -5.91 -0.65 -9.04
CA LEU A 36 -7.29 -1.06 -8.86
C LEU A 36 -7.96 -0.34 -7.69
N GLY A 37 -7.19 -0.06 -6.65
CA GLY A 37 -7.73 0.64 -5.49
C GLY A 37 -6.64 1.12 -4.53
N ARG A 38 -7.02 2.05 -3.67
CA ARG A 38 -6.16 2.64 -2.64
C ARG A 38 -6.93 2.66 -1.32
N ARG A 39 -6.20 2.43 -0.21
CA ARG A 39 -6.79 2.39 1.13
C ARG A 39 -8.03 1.51 1.16
N VAL A 40 -7.85 0.30 0.66
CA VAL A 40 -8.94 -0.66 0.47
C VAL A 40 -9.26 -1.33 1.80
N ARG A 41 -10.49 -1.14 2.27
CA ARG A 41 -10.94 -1.80 3.48
C ARG A 41 -11.21 -3.27 3.21
N ALA A 42 -10.62 -4.15 4.02
CA ALA A 42 -10.81 -5.59 3.93
C ALA A 42 -10.92 -6.15 5.35
N GLY A 43 -12.16 -6.30 5.83
CA GLY A 43 -12.42 -6.63 7.22
C GLY A 43 -11.94 -5.51 8.14
N ARG A 44 -11.04 -5.85 9.07
CA ARG A 44 -10.41 -4.87 9.98
C ARG A 44 -9.12 -4.30 9.43
N SER A 45 -8.67 -4.79 8.28
CA SER A 45 -7.45 -4.32 7.65
C SER A 45 -7.75 -3.20 6.66
N GLU A 46 -6.75 -2.35 6.43
CA GLU A 46 -6.74 -1.40 5.32
C GLU A 46 -5.52 -1.73 4.48
N LEU A 47 -5.76 -2.02 3.21
CA LEU A 47 -4.69 -2.35 2.26
C LEU A 47 -4.32 -1.08 1.52
N ASP A 48 -3.05 -0.68 1.58
CA ASP A 48 -2.62 0.62 1.06
C ASP A 48 -2.86 0.76 -0.44
N LEU A 49 -2.41 -0.21 -1.23
CA LEU A 49 -2.64 -0.24 -2.67
C LEU A 49 -2.99 -1.65 -3.13
N VAL A 50 -3.90 -1.74 -4.08
CA VAL A 50 -4.22 -2.96 -4.81
C VAL A 50 -3.98 -2.68 -6.28
N ALA A 51 -3.10 -3.46 -6.92
CA ALA A 51 -2.66 -3.17 -8.28
C ALA A 51 -2.36 -4.44 -9.07
N VAL A 52 -2.25 -4.31 -10.38
CA VAL A 52 -1.80 -5.39 -11.26
C VAL A 52 -0.41 -5.05 -11.78
N ASP A 53 0.56 -5.90 -11.44
CA ASP A 53 1.90 -5.87 -12.04
C ASP A 53 1.77 -6.40 -13.46
N PRO A 54 2.20 -5.64 -14.49
CA PRO A 54 2.04 -6.07 -15.88
C PRO A 54 2.88 -7.28 -16.25
N GLY A 55 3.87 -7.61 -15.44
CA GLY A 55 4.76 -8.75 -15.70
C GLY A 55 5.57 -8.66 -16.96
N PRO A 56 5.70 -9.75 -17.75
CA PRO A 56 5.09 -11.06 -17.63
C PRO A 56 5.65 -11.93 -16.48
N PRO A 57 4.84 -12.76 -15.86
CA PRO A 57 3.39 -12.87 -15.93
C PRO A 57 2.68 -11.76 -15.15
N ARG A 58 1.42 -11.49 -15.49
CA ARG A 58 0.59 -10.54 -14.74
C ARG A 58 0.28 -11.11 -13.36
N ILE A 59 0.35 -10.26 -12.35
CA ILE A 59 0.15 -10.64 -10.95
C ILE A 59 -0.70 -9.58 -10.27
N LEU A 60 -1.67 -10.02 -9.45
CA LEU A 60 -2.42 -9.15 -8.56
C LEU A 60 -1.56 -8.90 -7.32
N VAL A 61 -1.22 -7.65 -7.07
CA VAL A 61 -0.30 -7.28 -5.99
C VAL A 61 -0.98 -6.41 -4.97
N ILE A 62 -0.85 -6.79 -3.71
CA ILE A 62 -1.21 -5.95 -2.58
C ILE A 62 0.09 -5.29 -2.12
N VAL A 63 0.11 -3.96 -2.13
CA VAL A 63 1.30 -3.19 -1.80
C VAL A 63 1.12 -2.50 -0.46
N GLU A 64 1.99 -2.83 0.49
CA GLU A 64 2.11 -2.11 1.75
C GLU A 64 3.15 -1.01 1.56
N VAL A 65 2.78 0.23 1.90
CA VAL A 65 3.65 1.40 1.75
C VAL A 65 4.14 1.84 3.11
N ARG A 66 5.45 2.04 3.23
CA ARG A 66 6.08 2.57 4.44
C ARG A 66 6.82 3.85 4.12
N TRP A 67 6.60 4.86 4.93
CA TRP A 67 7.33 6.11 4.89
C TRP A 67 8.14 6.26 6.17
N ARG A 68 9.42 6.62 6.05
CA ARG A 68 10.26 6.94 7.21
C ARG A 68 11.04 8.22 7.00
N ARG A 69 10.98 9.08 8.00
CA ARG A 69 11.73 10.33 8.02
C ARG A 69 13.21 10.12 8.31
N ARG A 70 13.55 9.09 9.10
CA ARG A 70 14.91 8.86 9.61
C ARG A 70 15.18 7.37 9.74
N ARG A 71 16.46 7.02 9.61
CA ARG A 71 16.92 5.63 9.82
C ARG A 71 17.37 5.36 11.26
N ASP A 72 17.13 6.31 12.20
CA ASP A 72 17.66 6.28 13.57
C ASP A 72 17.18 5.05 14.38
N PHE A 73 16.09 4.42 13.97
CA PHE A 73 15.46 3.30 14.68
C PHE A 73 15.43 2.02 13.84
N GLY A 74 16.44 1.80 13.01
CA GLY A 74 16.50 0.66 12.11
C GLY A 74 15.81 0.92 10.77
N LEU A 75 15.77 -0.12 9.93
CA LEU A 75 15.14 -0.03 8.61
C LEU A 75 13.63 -0.23 8.72
N PRO A 76 12.80 0.50 7.93
CA PRO A 76 11.36 0.32 7.94
C PRO A 76 10.90 -1.10 7.69
N GLU A 77 11.67 -1.88 6.93
CA GLU A 77 11.39 -3.28 6.63
C GLU A 77 11.35 -4.14 7.89
N GLU A 78 12.12 -3.77 8.92
CA GLU A 78 12.18 -4.47 10.20
C GLU A 78 10.92 -4.30 11.02
N THR A 79 10.05 -3.34 10.68
CA THR A 79 8.79 -3.11 11.37
C THR A 79 7.66 -3.99 10.84
N VAL A 80 7.89 -4.71 9.74
CA VAL A 80 6.91 -5.66 9.18
C VAL A 80 7.16 -7.02 9.81
N ASP A 81 6.66 -7.21 11.01
CA ASP A 81 6.80 -8.43 11.78
C ASP A 81 5.70 -9.47 11.48
N HIS A 82 5.74 -10.60 12.18
CA HIS A 82 4.77 -11.68 12.00
C HIS A 82 3.33 -11.25 12.25
N ARG A 83 3.10 -10.36 13.20
CA ARG A 83 1.78 -9.84 13.50
C ARG A 83 1.22 -9.02 12.34
N LYS A 84 2.05 -8.12 11.81
CA LYS A 84 1.67 -7.28 10.68
C LYS A 84 1.42 -8.12 9.45
N LEU A 85 2.28 -9.10 9.17
CA LEU A 85 2.08 -10.02 8.05
C LEU A 85 0.80 -10.85 8.20
N ALA A 86 0.52 -11.37 9.39
CA ALA A 86 -0.71 -12.11 9.65
C ALA A 86 -1.94 -11.24 9.43
N HIS A 87 -1.88 -9.98 9.87
CA HIS A 87 -2.97 -9.02 9.69
C HIS A 87 -3.20 -8.70 8.20
N LEU A 88 -2.12 -8.48 7.45
CA LEU A 88 -2.20 -8.23 6.01
C LEU A 88 -2.76 -9.45 5.26
N ARG A 89 -2.30 -10.66 5.61
CA ARG A 89 -2.80 -11.91 5.01
C ARG A 89 -4.28 -12.11 5.28
N ALA A 90 -4.75 -11.79 6.49
CA ALA A 90 -6.16 -11.86 6.82
C ALA A 90 -6.99 -10.91 5.95
N GLY A 91 -6.50 -9.68 5.75
CA GLY A 91 -7.15 -8.71 4.87
C GLY A 91 -7.19 -9.19 3.43
N VAL A 92 -6.08 -9.74 2.94
CA VAL A 92 -6.01 -10.33 1.59
C VAL A 92 -7.02 -11.47 1.44
N GLY A 93 -7.11 -12.37 2.43
CA GLY A 93 -8.07 -13.47 2.41
C GLY A 93 -9.51 -12.96 2.28
N ARG A 94 -9.87 -11.94 3.03
CA ARG A 94 -11.21 -11.33 2.95
C ARG A 94 -11.47 -10.69 1.60
N LEU A 95 -10.47 -10.01 1.04
CA LEU A 95 -10.58 -9.40 -0.27
C LEU A 95 -10.82 -10.46 -1.36
N LEU A 96 -10.07 -11.57 -1.31
CA LEU A 96 -10.21 -12.67 -2.25
C LEU A 96 -11.57 -13.36 -2.12
N GLU A 97 -12.06 -13.55 -0.90
CA GLU A 97 -13.40 -14.10 -0.67
C GLU A 97 -14.49 -13.23 -1.30
N ALA A 98 -14.37 -11.91 -1.14
CA ALA A 98 -15.32 -10.97 -1.72
C ALA A 98 -15.25 -10.95 -3.25
N GLY A 99 -14.07 -11.17 -3.83
CA GLY A 99 -13.84 -11.16 -5.27
C GLY A 99 -13.95 -9.79 -5.90
N ARG A 100 -14.12 -8.74 -5.10
CA ARG A 100 -14.26 -7.35 -5.55
C ARG A 100 -13.86 -6.39 -4.47
N LEU A 101 -13.50 -5.17 -4.89
CA LEU A 101 -13.23 -4.07 -3.98
C LEU A 101 -14.53 -3.50 -3.42
N PRO A 102 -14.46 -2.72 -2.31
CA PRO A 102 -15.66 -2.06 -1.77
C PRO A 102 -16.39 -1.15 -2.76
N ASP A 103 -15.68 -0.60 -3.75
CA ASP A 103 -16.28 0.23 -4.80
C ASP A 103 -16.94 -0.58 -5.92
N GLY A 104 -16.91 -1.91 -5.84
CA GLY A 104 -17.49 -2.81 -6.83
C GLY A 104 -16.54 -3.29 -7.92
N THR A 105 -15.31 -2.77 -7.96
CA THR A 105 -14.30 -3.23 -8.93
C THR A 105 -14.05 -4.71 -8.76
N VAL A 106 -14.27 -5.50 -9.83
CA VAL A 106 -14.05 -6.95 -9.80
C VAL A 106 -12.55 -7.23 -9.84
N LEU A 107 -12.08 -8.11 -8.95
CA LEU A 107 -10.68 -8.52 -8.94
C LEU A 107 -10.39 -9.43 -10.12
N PRO A 108 -9.25 -9.23 -10.82
CA PRO A 108 -8.84 -10.15 -11.87
C PRO A 108 -8.44 -11.50 -11.29
N ASP A 109 -8.67 -12.57 -12.05
CA ASP A 109 -8.27 -13.93 -11.68
C ASP A 109 -6.79 -14.12 -12.03
N LEU A 110 -5.93 -13.66 -11.14
CA LEU A 110 -4.48 -13.69 -11.29
C LEU A 110 -3.84 -14.25 -10.02
N PRO A 111 -2.63 -14.81 -10.11
CA PRO A 111 -1.84 -15.11 -8.92
C PRO A 111 -1.66 -13.83 -8.09
N ILE A 112 -1.57 -14.00 -6.77
CA ILE A 112 -1.46 -12.88 -5.85
C ILE A 112 -0.07 -12.81 -5.22
N ARG A 113 0.40 -11.58 -4.98
CA ARG A 113 1.68 -11.33 -4.32
C ARG A 113 1.51 -10.17 -3.33
N LEU A 114 2.20 -10.24 -2.23
CA LEU A 114 2.24 -9.18 -1.23
C LEU A 114 3.61 -8.50 -1.30
N ASP A 115 3.64 -7.20 -1.58
CA ASP A 115 4.85 -6.41 -1.72
C ASP A 115 4.94 -5.34 -0.64
N LEU A 116 6.17 -4.95 -0.32
CA LEU A 116 6.45 -3.81 0.55
C LEU A 116 7.24 -2.78 -0.23
N VAL A 117 6.77 -1.53 -0.24
CA VAL A 117 7.51 -0.40 -0.82
C VAL A 117 7.82 0.59 0.28
N VAL A 118 9.10 0.91 0.43
CA VAL A 118 9.60 1.81 1.45
C VAL A 118 10.09 3.09 0.78
N LEU A 119 9.57 4.22 1.25
CA LEU A 119 10.02 5.55 0.85
C LEU A 119 10.79 6.21 1.98
N GLU A 120 11.92 6.80 1.64
CA GLU A 120 12.76 7.56 2.56
C GLU A 120 13.10 8.93 1.97
N PRO A 121 13.43 9.92 2.84
CA PRO A 121 13.88 11.22 2.37
C PRO A 121 15.09 11.08 1.45
N PRO A 122 15.24 12.00 0.48
CA PRO A 122 16.42 11.98 -0.39
C PRO A 122 17.70 12.26 0.39
N SER A 123 18.79 11.66 -0.09
CA SER A 123 20.14 11.94 0.39
C SER A 123 21.03 12.14 -0.83
N PRO A 124 21.51 13.38 -1.09
CA PRO A 124 21.36 14.60 -0.29
C PRO A 124 19.96 15.21 -0.36
N PRO A 125 19.62 16.13 0.60
CA PRO A 125 18.33 16.82 0.58
C PRO A 125 18.08 17.57 -0.72
N GLY A 126 16.80 17.66 -1.12
CA GLY A 126 16.37 18.36 -2.32
C GLY A 126 16.27 17.47 -3.58
N GLY A 127 16.72 16.22 -3.51
CA GLY A 127 16.55 15.25 -4.58
C GLY A 127 15.23 14.46 -4.48
N PRO A 128 15.01 13.46 -5.33
CA PRO A 128 13.85 12.59 -5.22
C PRO A 128 13.95 11.68 -4.00
N ALA A 129 12.80 11.26 -3.47
CA ALA A 129 12.75 10.28 -2.39
C ALA A 129 13.42 8.97 -2.82
N GLN A 130 14.08 8.29 -1.89
CA GLN A 130 14.67 6.98 -2.12
C GLN A 130 13.58 5.91 -1.97
N VAL A 131 13.58 4.95 -2.87
CA VAL A 131 12.55 3.90 -2.90
C VAL A 131 13.18 2.52 -2.85
N ARG A 132 12.70 1.67 -1.97
CA ARG A 132 13.02 0.25 -1.96
C ARG A 132 11.75 -0.55 -2.17
N HIS A 133 11.75 -1.43 -3.14
CA HIS A 133 10.61 -2.27 -3.45
C HIS A 133 10.95 -3.73 -3.17
N HIS A 134 10.30 -4.33 -2.19
CA HIS A 134 10.47 -5.72 -1.80
C HIS A 134 9.27 -6.52 -2.33
N ARG A 135 9.51 -7.36 -3.30
CA ARG A 135 8.48 -8.20 -3.91
C ARG A 135 8.36 -9.52 -3.16
N GLY A 136 7.12 -9.88 -2.81
CA GLY A 136 6.87 -11.17 -2.18
C GLY A 136 7.33 -11.26 -0.73
N ILE A 137 6.79 -10.42 0.15
CA ILE A 137 7.15 -10.40 1.57
C ILE A 137 6.37 -11.39 2.43
N GLY A 138 5.47 -12.10 1.87
CA GLY A 138 4.63 -13.05 2.57
C GLY A 138 4.76 -14.42 1.99
#